data_cc8fabdf24519b6a2adf3ba11091bf64
#
_entry.id   cc8fabdf24519b6a2adf3ba11091bf64
#
_cell.length_a   1.000
_cell.length_b   1.000
_cell.length_c   1.000
_cell.angle_alpha   90.00
_cell.angle_beta   90.00
_cell.angle_gamma   90.00
#
_symmetry.space_group_name_H-M   'P 1'
#
loop_
_entity.id
_entity.type
_entity.pdbx_description
1 polymer ?
#
loop_
_entity_poly.entity_id
_entity_poly.type
_entity_poly.pdbx_seq_one_letter_code
_entity_poly.pdbx_strand_id
1 'polypeptide(L)'
;KMSSLVLDSDEGGWVVSVVIVNGLQKTFRGPVVLATGHSARDVYCYLFSAGIDMEAKGIAVGVRLEHPSLLIDQIQYHNKQGRGKYLPAAEYSFVTQVEGRGVYSFCMCPGGFVIPAATDKEQIVVNGMSPCNRGTQWSNSGMVVEIRPEDINGEDVLKVMRFQEQTERDCWIN
;
A
#
# COMPACT_ATOMS: atom_id res chain seq x y z
N LYS A 1 -17.88 16.73 2.79
CA LYS A 1 -17.35 15.54 3.48
C LYS A 1 -18.51 14.68 3.96
N MET A 2 -18.50 13.40 3.63
CA MET A 2 -19.44 12.43 4.18
C MET A 2 -19.16 12.23 5.65
N SER A 3 -20.19 12.29 6.50
CA SER A 3 -20.03 12.11 7.95
C SER A 3 -20.54 10.77 8.46
N SER A 4 -21.48 10.15 7.76
CA SER A 4 -22.03 8.85 8.15
C SER A 4 -22.72 8.14 6.99
N LEU A 5 -22.82 6.83 7.09
CA LEU A 5 -23.69 5.96 6.31
C LEU A 5 -24.85 5.54 7.23
N VAL A 6 -26.07 5.65 6.76
CA VAL A 6 -27.23 5.10 7.45
C VAL A 6 -27.65 3.85 6.70
N LEU A 7 -27.60 2.72 7.38
CA LEU A 7 -28.09 1.44 6.85
C LEU A 7 -29.55 1.31 7.26
N ASP A 8 -30.45 1.24 6.29
CA ASP A 8 -31.85 1.02 6.49
C ASP A 8 -32.22 -0.38 5.95
N SER A 9 -32.97 -1.16 6.72
CA SER A 9 -33.42 -2.48 6.29
C SER A 9 -34.83 -2.32 5.74
N ASP A 10 -34.99 -2.41 4.43
CA ASP A 10 -36.28 -2.52 3.76
C ASP A 10 -36.60 -3.99 3.43
N GLU A 11 -37.86 -4.32 3.14
CA GLU A 11 -38.35 -5.69 2.88
C GLU A 11 -37.61 -6.44 1.75
N GLY A 12 -36.67 -5.83 1.07
CA GLY A 12 -35.86 -6.38 -0.02
C GLY A 12 -34.35 -6.35 0.16
N GLY A 13 -33.81 -5.92 1.30
CA GLY A 13 -32.36 -5.82 1.53
C GLY A 13 -31.94 -4.50 2.16
N TRP A 14 -30.63 -4.32 2.31
CA TRP A 14 -30.06 -3.12 2.90
C TRP A 14 -30.09 -1.93 1.93
N VAL A 15 -30.76 -0.86 2.30
CA VAL A 15 -30.70 0.42 1.59
C VAL A 15 -29.68 1.31 2.29
N VAL A 16 -28.66 1.75 1.56
CA VAL A 16 -27.67 2.66 2.10
C VAL A 16 -28.10 4.10 1.85
N SER A 17 -28.27 4.85 2.92
CA SER A 17 -28.47 6.30 2.87
C SER A 17 -27.18 7.02 3.25
N VAL A 18 -26.67 7.87 2.39
CA VAL A 18 -25.49 8.68 2.65
C VAL A 18 -25.91 10.05 3.15
N VAL A 19 -25.41 10.44 4.31
CA VAL A 19 -25.58 11.78 4.86
C VAL A 19 -24.32 12.60 4.57
N ILE A 20 -24.44 13.57 3.68
CA ILE A 20 -23.36 14.52 3.40
C ILE A 20 -23.57 15.77 4.26
N VAL A 21 -22.58 16.06 5.11
CA VAL A 21 -22.57 17.24 5.96
C VAL A 21 -21.54 18.24 5.42
N ASN A 22 -21.99 19.26 4.72
CA ASN A 22 -21.25 20.50 4.43
C ASN A 22 -22.01 21.69 5.02
N GLY A 23 -22.34 21.61 6.32
CA GLY A 23 -23.27 22.58 6.93
C GLY A 23 -24.74 22.35 6.58
N LEU A 24 -25.04 21.48 5.59
CA LEU A 24 -26.36 21.05 5.18
C LEU A 24 -26.42 19.52 5.23
N GLN A 25 -27.30 18.97 6.01
CA GLN A 25 -27.62 17.54 5.97
C GLN A 25 -28.42 17.24 4.71
N LYS A 26 -27.87 16.41 3.83
CA LYS A 26 -28.58 15.92 2.66
C LYS A 26 -28.47 14.40 2.61
N THR A 27 -29.60 13.73 2.61
CA THR A 27 -29.68 12.28 2.51
C THR A 27 -29.89 11.89 1.05
N PHE A 28 -29.06 10.99 0.57
CA PHE A 28 -29.21 10.34 -0.73
C PHE A 28 -29.53 8.87 -0.49
N ARG A 29 -30.57 8.36 -1.14
CA ARG A 29 -30.93 6.94 -1.12
C ARG A 29 -30.42 6.25 -2.38
N GLY A 30 -29.86 5.07 -2.23
CA GLY A 30 -29.40 4.26 -3.33
C GLY A 30 -28.05 3.60 -3.07
N PRO A 31 -27.51 2.86 -4.05
CA PRO A 31 -26.21 2.23 -3.92
C PRO A 31 -25.10 3.26 -3.72
N VAL A 32 -24.15 2.96 -2.84
CA VAL A 32 -23.02 3.82 -2.53
C VAL A 32 -21.73 3.12 -2.94
N VAL A 33 -20.91 3.82 -3.71
CA VAL A 33 -19.56 3.37 -4.07
C VAL A 33 -18.56 4.06 -3.14
N LEU A 34 -17.87 3.27 -2.30
CA LEU A 34 -16.77 3.74 -1.49
C LEU A 34 -15.46 3.64 -2.29
N ALA A 35 -14.90 4.78 -2.67
CA ALA A 35 -13.67 4.88 -3.44
C ALA A 35 -12.69 5.85 -2.75
N THR A 36 -12.45 5.63 -1.46
CA THR A 36 -11.69 6.53 -0.57
C THR A 36 -10.18 6.33 -0.62
N GLY A 37 -9.71 5.31 -1.33
CA GLY A 37 -8.29 4.94 -1.41
C GLY A 37 -7.84 4.12 -0.20
N HIS A 38 -6.64 3.57 -0.30
CA HIS A 38 -6.07 2.64 0.69
C HIS A 38 -5.63 3.31 2.01
N SER A 39 -5.41 4.63 1.99
CA SER A 39 -4.94 5.37 3.18
C SER A 39 -6.05 5.93 4.06
N ALA A 40 -7.32 5.72 3.70
CA ALA A 40 -8.47 6.20 4.45
C ALA A 40 -8.79 5.29 5.65
N ARG A 41 -7.88 5.22 6.62
CA ARG A 41 -8.00 4.34 7.79
C ARG A 41 -9.18 4.70 8.68
N ASP A 42 -9.52 5.99 8.75
CA ASP A 42 -10.71 6.50 9.42
C ASP A 42 -12.00 5.90 8.86
N VAL A 43 -12.04 5.62 7.56
CA VAL A 43 -13.19 4.95 6.93
C VAL A 43 -13.31 3.50 7.36
N TYR A 44 -12.19 2.75 7.44
CA TYR A 44 -12.22 1.38 7.95
C TYR A 44 -12.68 1.32 9.42
N CYS A 45 -12.16 2.21 10.26
CA CYS A 45 -12.61 2.31 11.65
C CYS A 45 -14.11 2.64 11.76
N TYR A 46 -14.59 3.55 10.90
CA TYR A 46 -16.00 3.90 10.85
C TYR A 46 -16.87 2.71 10.42
N LEU A 47 -16.51 1.99 9.35
CA LEU A 47 -17.26 0.81 8.87
C LEU A 47 -17.34 -0.27 9.94
N PHE A 48 -16.23 -0.53 10.62
CA PHE A 48 -16.19 -1.47 11.74
C PHE A 48 -17.13 -1.06 12.88
N SER A 49 -17.08 0.22 13.28
CA SER A 49 -17.95 0.74 14.34
C SER A 49 -19.44 0.79 13.95
N ALA A 50 -19.72 0.87 12.65
CA ALA A 50 -21.08 0.81 12.10
C ALA A 50 -21.62 -0.63 11.98
N GLY A 51 -20.85 -1.65 12.38
CA GLY A 51 -21.26 -3.06 12.32
C GLY A 51 -21.29 -3.65 10.91
N ILE A 52 -20.56 -3.04 9.97
CA ILE A 52 -20.40 -3.61 8.63
C ILE A 52 -19.48 -4.83 8.72
N ASP A 53 -19.90 -5.93 8.13
CA ASP A 53 -19.08 -7.15 8.04
C ASP A 53 -17.78 -6.87 7.28
N MET A 54 -16.67 -7.20 7.93
CA MET A 54 -15.33 -6.99 7.40
C MET A 54 -14.48 -8.24 7.61
N GLU A 55 -13.51 -8.42 6.74
CA GLU A 55 -12.56 -9.53 6.81
C GLU A 55 -11.13 -9.00 6.87
N ALA A 56 -10.33 -9.51 7.82
CA ALA A 56 -8.91 -9.24 7.87
C ALA A 56 -8.19 -10.00 6.75
N LYS A 57 -7.40 -9.29 5.95
CA LYS A 57 -6.57 -9.89 4.89
C LYS A 57 -5.09 -9.72 5.17
N GLY A 58 -4.29 -10.65 4.64
CA GLY A 58 -2.84 -10.55 4.68
C GLY A 58 -2.34 -9.31 3.94
N ILE A 59 -1.21 -8.82 4.39
CA ILE A 59 -0.47 -7.72 3.78
C ILE A 59 0.96 -8.15 3.48
N ALA A 60 1.71 -7.31 2.79
CA ALA A 60 3.14 -7.48 2.62
C ALA A 60 3.87 -6.27 3.22
N VAL A 61 4.86 -6.55 4.06
CA VAL A 61 5.65 -5.53 4.74
C VAL A 61 7.12 -5.76 4.43
N GLY A 62 7.88 -4.70 4.29
CA GLY A 62 9.31 -4.81 4.01
C GLY A 62 9.99 -3.46 3.88
N VAL A 63 11.13 -3.49 3.23
CA VAL A 63 11.98 -2.33 3.00
C VAL A 63 12.10 -2.03 1.51
N ARG A 64 12.46 -0.80 1.19
CA ARG A 64 12.85 -0.45 -0.18
C ARG A 64 14.36 -0.32 -0.24
N LEU A 65 14.95 -1.07 -1.15
CA LEU A 65 16.39 -1.11 -1.40
C LEU A 65 16.69 -0.21 -2.60
N GLU A 66 17.65 0.68 -2.43
CA GLU A 66 18.19 1.52 -3.51
C GLU A 66 19.63 1.07 -3.84
N HIS A 67 19.96 1.03 -5.11
CA HIS A 67 21.23 0.58 -5.61
C HIS A 67 21.59 1.31 -6.92
N PRO A 68 22.89 1.32 -7.32
CA PRO A 68 23.29 1.90 -8.60
C PRO A 68 22.59 1.24 -9.78
N SER A 69 22.00 2.05 -10.69
CA SER A 69 21.36 1.55 -11.91
C SER A 69 22.33 0.75 -12.78
N LEU A 70 23.60 1.20 -12.86
CA LEU A 70 24.64 0.50 -13.59
C LEU A 70 24.86 -0.94 -13.09
N LEU A 71 24.77 -1.18 -11.78
CA LEU A 71 24.89 -2.53 -11.22
C LEU A 71 23.83 -3.47 -11.77
N ILE A 72 22.58 -3.00 -11.85
CA ILE A 72 21.48 -3.80 -12.39
C ILE A 72 21.64 -4.03 -13.90
N ASP A 73 22.03 -2.98 -14.63
CA ASP A 73 22.34 -3.11 -16.05
C ASP A 73 23.45 -4.17 -16.30
N GLN A 74 24.52 -4.15 -15.50
CA GLN A 74 25.61 -5.12 -15.61
C GLN A 74 25.16 -6.54 -15.35
N ILE A 75 24.33 -6.75 -14.34
CA ILE A 75 23.79 -8.07 -13.98
C ILE A 75 22.88 -8.59 -15.09
N GLN A 76 21.91 -7.79 -15.52
CA GLN A 76 20.88 -8.23 -16.46
C GLN A 76 21.39 -8.36 -17.90
N TYR A 77 22.28 -7.48 -18.33
CA TYR A 77 22.83 -7.49 -19.68
C TYR A 77 24.17 -8.21 -19.81
N HIS A 78 24.72 -8.71 -18.71
CA HIS A 78 26.02 -9.41 -18.68
C HIS A 78 27.14 -8.59 -19.34
N ASN A 79 27.10 -7.28 -19.16
CA ASN A 79 28.03 -6.34 -19.78
C ASN A 79 28.61 -5.37 -18.73
N LYS A 80 29.96 -5.32 -18.64
CA LYS A 80 30.66 -4.44 -17.70
C LYS A 80 30.37 -2.95 -17.91
N GLN A 81 30.03 -2.55 -19.13
CA GLN A 81 29.65 -1.18 -19.46
C GLN A 81 28.14 -0.88 -19.24
N GLY A 82 27.38 -1.89 -18.77
CA GLY A 82 25.95 -1.78 -18.60
C GLY A 82 25.17 -1.82 -19.91
N ARG A 83 24.03 -1.13 -19.97
CA ARG A 83 23.06 -1.19 -21.09
C ARG A 83 23.53 -0.54 -22.40
N GLY A 84 24.54 0.32 -22.35
CA GLY A 84 24.99 1.05 -23.53
C GLY A 84 23.92 2.07 -24.03
N LYS A 85 23.95 2.37 -25.33
CA LYS A 85 23.12 3.43 -25.96
C LYS A 85 21.68 2.98 -26.29
N TYR A 86 21.46 1.70 -26.55
CA TYR A 86 20.24 1.21 -27.20
C TYR A 86 19.31 0.42 -26.28
N LEU A 87 19.82 -0.10 -25.17
CA LEU A 87 19.02 -0.89 -24.25
C LEU A 87 18.34 0.01 -23.20
N PRO A 88 17.12 -0.36 -22.76
CA PRO A 88 16.44 0.36 -21.68
C PRO A 88 17.14 0.16 -20.34
N ALA A 89 16.77 0.91 -19.32
CA ALA A 89 17.19 0.63 -17.95
C ALA A 89 16.71 -0.76 -17.54
N ALA A 90 17.64 -1.56 -17.01
CA ALA A 90 17.34 -2.95 -16.66
C ALA A 90 16.36 -3.04 -15.48
N GLU A 91 15.52 -4.05 -15.54
CA GLU A 91 14.53 -4.38 -14.50
C GLU A 91 14.82 -5.77 -13.94
N TYR A 92 14.36 -6.03 -12.73
CA TYR A 92 14.37 -7.36 -12.14
C TYR A 92 13.13 -7.60 -11.30
N SER A 93 12.80 -8.86 -11.16
CA SER A 93 11.84 -9.35 -10.17
C SER A 93 12.35 -10.67 -9.59
N PHE A 94 11.98 -10.94 -8.36
CA PHE A 94 12.23 -12.23 -7.73
C PHE A 94 11.06 -12.60 -6.81
N VAL A 95 10.89 -13.87 -6.62
CA VAL A 95 10.05 -14.47 -5.61
C VAL A 95 10.77 -15.68 -5.01
N THR A 96 10.72 -15.81 -3.72
CA THR A 96 11.30 -16.93 -3.00
C THR A 96 10.50 -17.23 -1.74
N GLN A 97 10.87 -18.28 -1.05
CA GLN A 97 10.33 -18.62 0.26
C GLN A 97 11.44 -18.62 1.29
N VAL A 98 11.18 -17.98 2.42
CA VAL A 98 12.07 -17.96 3.58
C VAL A 98 11.25 -18.33 4.81
N GLU A 99 11.63 -19.41 5.49
CA GLU A 99 10.95 -19.91 6.69
C GLU A 99 9.43 -20.09 6.50
N GLY A 100 9.02 -20.58 5.33
CA GLY A 100 7.62 -20.82 5.01
C GLY A 100 6.79 -19.57 4.65
N ARG A 101 7.46 -18.40 4.47
CA ARG A 101 6.82 -17.15 4.05
C ARG A 101 7.26 -16.76 2.65
N GLY A 102 6.31 -16.24 1.89
CA GLY A 102 6.61 -15.63 0.60
C GLY A 102 7.41 -14.35 0.77
N VAL A 103 8.56 -14.26 0.10
CA VAL A 103 9.40 -13.06 0.02
C VAL A 103 9.56 -12.70 -1.45
N TYR A 104 9.28 -11.45 -1.81
CA TYR A 104 9.30 -11.05 -3.22
C TYR A 104 9.65 -9.58 -3.41
N SER A 105 10.17 -9.29 -4.60
CA SER A 105 10.36 -7.91 -5.04
C SER A 105 9.01 -7.26 -5.36
N PHE A 106 8.90 -5.99 -5.03
CA PHE A 106 7.67 -5.23 -5.27
C PHE A 106 7.99 -3.88 -5.88
N CYS A 107 7.26 -3.53 -6.95
CA CYS A 107 7.32 -2.21 -7.57
C CYS A 107 8.76 -1.74 -7.84
N MET A 108 9.52 -2.52 -8.62
CA MET A 108 10.87 -2.15 -9.06
C MET A 108 10.79 -0.89 -9.94
N CYS A 109 11.64 0.09 -9.63
CA CYS A 109 11.73 1.38 -10.30
C CYS A 109 13.12 1.54 -10.92
N PRO A 110 13.30 1.13 -12.20
CA PRO A 110 14.56 1.29 -12.90
C PRO A 110 14.85 2.75 -13.18
N GLY A 111 16.10 3.17 -12.96
CA GLY A 111 16.51 4.55 -13.14
C GLY A 111 15.68 5.55 -12.33
N GLY A 112 15.31 5.20 -11.10
CA GLY A 112 14.39 5.95 -10.25
C GLY A 112 14.92 6.18 -8.84
N PHE A 113 14.14 6.93 -8.06
CA PHE A 113 14.46 7.31 -6.68
C PHE A 113 13.48 6.70 -5.68
N VAL A 114 13.92 6.54 -4.45
CA VAL A 114 13.04 6.35 -3.30
C VAL A 114 12.45 7.71 -2.93
N ILE A 115 11.14 7.76 -2.75
CA ILE A 115 10.41 8.98 -2.40
C ILE A 115 9.55 8.75 -1.15
N PRO A 116 9.33 9.79 -0.32
CA PRO A 116 8.40 9.71 0.79
C PRO A 116 6.96 9.56 0.27
N ALA A 117 6.17 8.74 0.95
CA ALA A 117 4.78 8.44 0.60
C ALA A 117 3.85 8.38 1.83
N ALA A 118 4.32 8.81 3.00
CA ALA A 118 3.50 8.88 4.20
C ALA A 118 2.34 9.86 4.00
N THR A 119 1.14 9.47 4.43
CA THR A 119 -0.09 10.27 4.35
C THR A 119 -0.49 10.85 5.69
N ASP A 120 0.14 10.40 6.76
CA ASP A 120 -0.12 10.85 8.13
C ASP A 120 1.18 11.35 8.78
N LYS A 121 1.03 11.98 9.94
CA LYS A 121 2.16 12.49 10.73
C LYS A 121 2.83 11.36 11.50
N GLU A 122 4.11 11.55 11.82
CA GLU A 122 4.87 10.60 12.64
C GLU A 122 4.85 9.16 12.10
N GLN A 123 4.92 9.04 10.77
CA GLN A 123 4.99 7.77 10.06
C GLN A 123 6.03 7.84 8.95
N ILE A 124 6.72 6.73 8.70
CA ILE A 124 7.56 6.58 7.53
C ILE A 124 6.94 5.53 6.61
N VAL A 125 6.60 5.98 5.42
CA VAL A 125 6.23 5.14 4.29
C VAL A 125 6.99 5.64 3.08
N VAL A 126 7.54 4.74 2.29
CA VAL A 126 8.29 5.09 1.09
C VAL A 126 7.73 4.40 -0.14
N ASN A 127 7.90 5.04 -1.27
CA ASN A 127 7.59 4.48 -2.58
C ASN A 127 8.79 4.68 -3.52
N GLY A 128 8.74 4.13 -4.72
CA GLY A 128 9.70 4.39 -5.78
C GLY A 128 9.05 5.18 -6.92
N MET A 129 9.85 5.99 -7.58
CA MET A 129 9.43 6.75 -8.74
C MET A 129 10.54 6.77 -9.79
N SER A 130 10.21 6.35 -11.01
CA SER A 130 11.10 6.50 -12.16
C SER A 130 10.67 7.70 -12.99
N PRO A 131 11.57 8.60 -13.38
CA PRO A 131 11.27 9.58 -14.40
C PRO A 131 11.00 8.90 -15.74
N CYS A 132 10.34 9.58 -16.65
CA CYS A 132 9.93 9.04 -17.94
C CYS A 132 11.10 8.42 -18.74
N ASN A 133 12.27 9.03 -18.69
CA ASN A 133 13.47 8.55 -19.38
C ASN A 133 14.25 7.45 -18.62
N ARG A 134 13.88 7.13 -17.37
CA ARG A 134 14.56 6.14 -16.51
C ARG A 134 16.10 6.35 -16.47
N GLY A 135 16.51 7.61 -16.50
CA GLY A 135 17.91 8.01 -16.75
C GLY A 135 18.70 8.39 -15.50
N THR A 136 18.20 8.12 -14.30
CA THR A 136 18.96 8.41 -13.09
C THR A 136 20.05 7.36 -12.86
N GLN A 137 21.00 7.69 -12.01
CA GLN A 137 22.07 6.76 -11.61
C GLN A 137 21.59 5.68 -10.61
N TRP A 138 20.34 5.77 -10.14
CA TRP A 138 19.77 4.88 -9.13
C TRP A 138 18.65 4.02 -9.69
N SER A 139 18.46 2.89 -9.09
CA SER A 139 17.31 2.00 -9.24
C SER A 139 16.88 1.54 -7.86
N ASN A 140 15.62 1.23 -7.67
CA ASN A 140 15.15 0.75 -6.38
C ASN A 140 14.01 -0.24 -6.53
N SER A 141 13.82 -1.09 -5.52
CA SER A 141 12.72 -2.03 -5.44
C SER A 141 12.32 -2.26 -3.98
N GLY A 142 11.06 -2.46 -3.72
CA GLY A 142 10.60 -3.04 -2.48
C GLY A 142 11.05 -4.50 -2.39
N MET A 143 11.44 -4.93 -1.20
CA MET A 143 11.59 -6.33 -0.83
C MET A 143 10.66 -6.56 0.35
N VAL A 144 9.63 -7.36 0.14
CA VAL A 144 8.55 -7.52 1.10
C VAL A 144 8.33 -8.99 1.47
N VAL A 145 7.85 -9.20 2.68
CA VAL A 145 7.47 -10.50 3.20
C VAL A 145 5.98 -10.52 3.50
N GLU A 146 5.35 -11.66 3.24
CA GLU A 146 3.95 -11.90 3.56
C GLU A 146 3.72 -11.89 5.08
N ILE A 147 2.75 -11.11 5.51
CA ILE A 147 2.22 -11.09 6.88
C ILE A 147 0.76 -11.53 6.82
N ARG A 148 0.44 -12.59 7.52
CA ARG A 148 -0.91 -13.18 7.58
C ARG A 148 -1.66 -12.66 8.79
N PRO A 149 -3.00 -12.63 8.77
CA PRO A 149 -3.77 -12.26 9.95
C PRO A 149 -3.44 -13.09 11.19
N GLU A 150 -3.10 -14.37 11.01
CA GLU A 150 -2.74 -15.31 12.09
C GLU A 150 -1.41 -14.98 12.77
N ASP A 151 -0.53 -14.22 12.08
CA ASP A 151 0.76 -13.79 12.62
C ASP A 151 0.62 -12.66 13.65
N ILE A 152 -0.55 -12.00 13.67
CA ILE A 152 -0.80 -10.80 14.46
C ILE A 152 -1.77 -11.14 15.61
N ASN A 153 -1.35 -10.85 16.83
CA ASN A 153 -2.18 -11.03 18.00
C ASN A 153 -3.43 -10.12 17.97
N GLY A 154 -4.53 -10.65 18.49
CA GLY A 154 -5.81 -9.96 18.57
C GLY A 154 -6.90 -10.65 17.75
N GLU A 155 -8.15 -10.44 18.16
CA GLU A 155 -9.34 -11.02 17.50
C GLU A 155 -10.05 -10.04 16.56
N ASP A 156 -9.72 -8.77 16.68
CA ASP A 156 -10.34 -7.67 15.94
C ASP A 156 -9.94 -7.69 14.46
N VAL A 157 -10.90 -7.50 13.59
CA VAL A 157 -10.71 -7.48 12.13
C VAL A 157 -9.75 -6.37 11.67
N LEU A 158 -9.58 -5.31 12.44
CA LEU A 158 -8.64 -4.21 12.14
C LEU A 158 -7.21 -4.46 12.63
N LYS A 159 -6.90 -5.61 13.21
CA LYS A 159 -5.58 -5.91 13.77
C LYS A 159 -4.43 -5.76 12.78
N VAL A 160 -4.64 -6.14 11.52
CA VAL A 160 -3.63 -6.02 10.46
C VAL A 160 -3.36 -4.55 10.12
N MET A 161 -4.39 -3.73 10.06
CA MET A 161 -4.26 -2.28 9.85
C MET A 161 -3.49 -1.62 11.01
N ARG A 162 -3.80 -1.99 12.25
CA ARG A 162 -3.07 -1.47 13.44
C ARG A 162 -1.61 -1.90 13.47
N PHE A 163 -1.32 -3.14 13.06
CA PHE A 163 0.06 -3.61 12.92
C PHE A 163 0.82 -2.78 11.90
N GLN A 164 0.21 -2.48 10.75
CA GLN A 164 0.80 -1.59 9.75
C GLN A 164 1.07 -0.19 10.32
N GLU A 165 0.10 0.43 10.97
CA GLU A 165 0.24 1.74 11.60
C GLU A 165 1.39 1.77 12.63
N GLN A 166 1.48 0.74 13.46
CA GLN A 166 2.55 0.63 14.44
C GLN A 166 3.92 0.50 13.77
N THR A 167 4.03 -0.35 12.73
CA THR A 167 5.29 -0.52 11.99
C THR A 167 5.76 0.80 11.35
N GLU A 168 4.86 1.54 10.73
CA GLU A 168 5.15 2.83 10.10
C GLU A 168 5.59 3.89 11.13
N ARG A 169 5.00 3.86 12.32
CA ARG A 169 5.36 4.72 13.45
C ARG A 169 6.71 4.33 14.06
N ASP A 170 6.96 3.04 14.24
CA ASP A 170 8.24 2.53 14.76
C ASP A 170 9.39 2.94 13.84
N CYS A 171 9.17 2.93 12.52
CA CYS A 171 10.14 3.45 11.55
C CYS A 171 10.36 4.97 11.65
N TRP A 172 9.41 5.74 12.16
CA TRP A 172 9.56 7.18 12.40
C TRP A 172 10.38 7.47 13.66
N ILE A 173 10.21 6.65 14.69
CA ILE A 173 10.84 6.86 16.00
C ILE A 173 12.33 6.45 16.00
N ASN A 174 12.72 5.46 15.19
CA ASN A 174 14.08 4.91 15.10
C ASN A 174 14.85 5.45 13.89
#